data_4e83cec55b64c9428fad8c4354475ce8
#
_entry.id   4e83cec55b64c9428fad8c4354475ce8
#
_cell.length_a   1.000
_cell.length_b   1.000
_cell.length_c   1.000
_cell.angle_alpha   90.00
_cell.angle_beta   90.00
_cell.angle_gamma   90.00
#
_symmetry.space_group_name_H-M   'P 1'
#
loop_
_entity.id
_entity.type
_entity.pdbx_description
1 polymer ?
#
loop_
_entity_poly.entity_id
_entity_poly.type
_entity_poly.pdbx_seq_one_letter_code
_entity_poly.pdbx_strand_id
1 'polypeptide(L)'
;MGVEIDVAYEGQLRCRAKHGPSGCELTSDAPVDNCGRGESFSPTDLVGTALGTCLLTIIGIVAERNGLDVVGTTAHVTKEMIQQPIRRIGKLAVRITFPAEKAARLSAVDRQKLETAARHCPVHQSIHPDVEMPIEFIYPTIS
;
A
#
# COMPACT_ATOMS: atom_id res chain seq x y z
N MET A 1 -20.38 6.34 -9.37
CA MET A 1 -19.47 6.86 -10.41
C MET A 1 -18.27 5.96 -10.54
N GLY A 2 -18.00 5.52 -11.78
CA GLY A 2 -16.84 4.70 -12.05
C GLY A 2 -15.62 5.53 -12.42
N VAL A 3 -14.44 5.04 -12.06
CA VAL A 3 -13.16 5.56 -12.57
C VAL A 3 -12.70 4.63 -13.67
N GLU A 4 -12.40 5.18 -14.83
CA GLU A 4 -11.98 4.39 -15.99
C GLU A 4 -10.47 4.33 -16.08
N ILE A 5 -9.95 3.14 -16.34
CA ILE A 5 -8.53 2.87 -16.50
C ILE A 5 -8.37 2.02 -17.75
N ASP A 6 -7.54 2.47 -18.69
CA ASP A 6 -7.24 1.74 -19.90
C ASP A 6 -5.87 1.04 -19.75
N VAL A 7 -5.82 -0.24 -20.11
CA VAL A 7 -4.58 -1.02 -20.03
C VAL A 7 -4.30 -1.67 -21.37
N ALA A 8 -3.08 -1.51 -21.88
CA ALA A 8 -2.62 -2.12 -23.12
C ALA A 8 -1.44 -3.06 -22.87
N TYR A 9 -1.49 -4.23 -23.50
CA TYR A 9 -0.36 -5.13 -23.48
C TYR A 9 0.64 -4.72 -24.58
N GLU A 10 1.88 -4.43 -24.19
CA GLU A 10 2.90 -3.95 -25.11
C GLU A 10 3.86 -5.05 -25.61
N GLY A 11 3.63 -6.28 -25.22
CA GLY A 11 4.54 -7.40 -25.52
C GLY A 11 5.62 -7.55 -24.45
N GLN A 12 6.32 -8.65 -24.50
CA GLN A 12 7.40 -9.00 -23.57
C GLN A 12 6.96 -8.94 -22.10
N LEU A 13 5.69 -9.27 -21.83
CA LEU A 13 5.06 -9.33 -20.52
C LEU A 13 5.00 -7.96 -19.83
N ARG A 14 4.94 -6.89 -20.62
CA ARG A 14 4.81 -5.50 -20.17
C ARG A 14 3.45 -4.94 -20.54
N CYS A 15 2.82 -4.26 -19.60
CA CYS A 15 1.59 -3.52 -19.84
C CYS A 15 1.78 -2.04 -19.52
N ARG A 16 0.98 -1.20 -20.17
CA ARG A 16 0.90 0.22 -19.86
C ARG A 16 -0.52 0.53 -19.43
N ALA A 17 -0.67 1.18 -18.30
CA ALA A 17 -1.96 1.59 -17.76
C ALA A 17 -2.07 3.12 -17.79
N LYS A 18 -3.25 3.61 -18.13
CA LYS A 18 -3.54 5.04 -18.15
C LYS A 18 -4.76 5.32 -17.28
N HIS A 19 -4.60 6.24 -16.36
CA HIS A 19 -5.69 6.71 -15.50
C HIS A 19 -6.54 7.71 -16.29
N GLY A 20 -7.81 7.39 -16.52
CA GLY A 20 -8.70 8.22 -17.32
C GLY A 20 -8.82 9.66 -16.85
N PRO A 21 -9.15 9.89 -15.56
CA PRO A 21 -9.38 11.27 -15.09
C PRO A 21 -8.15 12.17 -15.16
N SER A 22 -6.95 11.68 -14.83
CA SER A 22 -5.74 12.51 -14.76
C SER A 22 -4.82 12.37 -15.97
N GLY A 23 -5.00 11.32 -16.78
CA GLY A 23 -4.05 11.01 -17.85
C GLY A 23 -2.71 10.44 -17.40
N CYS A 24 -2.54 10.24 -16.10
CA CYS A 24 -1.30 9.66 -15.55
C CYS A 24 -1.11 8.22 -16.04
N GLU A 25 0.12 7.85 -16.34
CA GLU A 25 0.45 6.51 -16.84
C GLU A 25 1.43 5.79 -15.93
N LEU A 26 1.34 4.46 -15.93
CA LEU A 26 2.34 3.59 -15.31
C LEU A 26 2.56 2.35 -16.18
N THR A 27 3.70 1.71 -16.02
CA THR A 27 3.99 0.44 -16.68
C THR A 27 4.13 -0.67 -15.64
N SER A 28 3.74 -1.88 -16.02
CA SER A 28 3.97 -3.07 -15.19
C SER A 28 4.78 -4.09 -15.98
N ASP A 29 5.54 -4.92 -15.28
CA ASP A 29 6.28 -6.04 -15.84
C ASP A 29 5.92 -7.30 -15.08
N ALA A 30 5.92 -8.45 -15.76
CA ALA A 30 5.90 -9.70 -15.04
C ALA A 30 7.19 -9.82 -14.19
N PRO A 31 7.11 -10.44 -13.00
CA PRO A 31 8.31 -10.59 -12.18
C PRO A 31 9.29 -11.60 -12.78
N VAL A 32 10.54 -11.54 -12.37
CA VAL A 32 11.60 -12.40 -12.89
C VAL A 32 11.30 -13.88 -12.64
N ASP A 33 10.72 -14.21 -11.49
CA ASP A 33 10.33 -15.58 -11.14
C ASP A 33 9.11 -16.08 -11.93
N ASN A 34 8.52 -15.22 -12.76
CA ASN A 34 7.40 -15.59 -13.66
C ASN A 34 7.69 -15.14 -15.10
N CYS A 35 8.91 -15.35 -15.55
CA CYS A 35 9.39 -15.12 -16.91
C CYS A 35 9.42 -13.65 -17.36
N GLY A 36 9.25 -12.70 -16.45
CA GLY A 36 9.23 -11.27 -16.75
C GLY A 36 10.60 -10.62 -16.63
N ARG A 37 10.67 -9.34 -17.02
CA ARG A 37 11.88 -8.52 -16.94
C ARG A 37 12.16 -8.02 -15.52
N GLY A 38 11.12 -7.83 -14.71
CA GLY A 38 11.25 -7.30 -13.35
C GLY A 38 11.80 -5.88 -13.28
N GLU A 39 11.65 -5.10 -14.34
CA GLU A 39 12.18 -3.73 -14.41
C GLU A 39 11.21 -2.69 -13.85
N SER A 40 9.99 -3.08 -13.53
CA SER A 40 8.95 -2.25 -12.93
C SER A 40 8.12 -3.10 -12.00
N PHE A 41 7.11 -2.49 -11.39
CA PHE A 41 6.16 -3.21 -10.53
C PHE A 41 5.46 -4.32 -11.32
N SER A 42 5.32 -5.49 -10.71
CA SER A 42 4.40 -6.50 -11.24
C SER A 42 2.96 -6.13 -10.85
N PRO A 43 1.95 -6.75 -11.49
CA PRO A 43 0.56 -6.53 -11.09
C PRO A 43 0.31 -6.81 -9.60
N THR A 44 0.90 -7.86 -9.05
CA THR A 44 0.75 -8.17 -7.62
C THR A 44 1.53 -7.21 -6.74
N ASP A 45 2.66 -6.66 -7.21
CA ASP A 45 3.37 -5.58 -6.52
C ASP A 45 2.49 -4.34 -6.41
N LEU A 46 1.71 -4.04 -7.46
CA LEU A 46 0.79 -2.91 -7.45
C LEU A 46 -0.31 -3.07 -6.40
N VAL A 47 -0.74 -4.29 -6.12
CA VAL A 47 -1.69 -4.56 -5.02
C VAL A 47 -1.05 -4.21 -3.68
N GLY A 48 0.21 -4.60 -3.47
CA GLY A 48 0.95 -4.22 -2.27
C GLY A 48 1.13 -2.72 -2.15
N THR A 49 1.46 -2.06 -3.25
CA THR A 49 1.57 -0.59 -3.31
C THR A 49 0.25 0.07 -2.97
N ALA A 50 -0.85 -0.43 -3.52
CA ALA A 50 -2.19 0.09 -3.24
C ALA A 50 -2.50 0.01 -1.74
N LEU A 51 -2.16 -1.12 -1.10
CA LEU A 51 -2.38 -1.27 0.34
C LEU A 51 -1.57 -0.25 1.13
N GLY A 52 -0.26 -0.13 0.86
CA GLY A 52 0.61 0.81 1.57
C GLY A 52 0.17 2.26 1.41
N THR A 53 -0.13 2.67 0.18
CA THR A 53 -0.58 4.05 -0.10
C THR A 53 -1.95 4.33 0.53
N CYS A 54 -2.85 3.36 0.51
CA CYS A 54 -4.18 3.53 1.12
C CYS A 54 -4.08 3.70 2.63
N LEU A 55 -3.29 2.88 3.30
CA LEU A 55 -3.07 2.99 4.74
C LEU A 55 -2.54 4.39 5.11
N LEU A 56 -1.52 4.87 4.40
CA LEU A 56 -0.93 6.18 4.65
C LEU A 56 -1.92 7.32 4.34
N THR A 57 -2.70 7.18 3.28
CA THR A 57 -3.70 8.19 2.93
C THR A 57 -4.77 8.32 4.01
N ILE A 58 -5.27 7.20 4.52
CA ILE A 58 -6.27 7.22 5.60
C ILE A 58 -5.67 7.84 6.87
N ILE A 59 -4.43 7.48 7.21
CA ILE A 59 -3.71 8.10 8.34
C ILE A 59 -3.63 9.62 8.14
N GLY A 60 -3.27 10.07 6.94
CA GLY A 60 -3.20 11.49 6.60
C GLY A 60 -4.54 12.21 6.76
N ILE A 61 -5.62 11.61 6.27
CA ILE A 61 -6.97 12.19 6.38
C ILE A 61 -7.36 12.37 7.85
N VAL A 62 -7.17 11.34 8.66
CA VAL A 62 -7.53 11.41 10.10
C VAL A 62 -6.63 12.40 10.82
N ALA A 63 -5.34 12.43 10.50
CA ALA A 63 -4.40 13.39 11.08
C ALA A 63 -4.84 14.83 10.80
N GLU A 64 -5.15 15.16 9.54
CA GLU A 64 -5.62 16.49 9.17
C GLU A 64 -6.89 16.89 9.93
N ARG A 65 -7.84 15.96 10.05
CA ARG A 65 -9.10 16.22 10.78
C ARG A 65 -8.89 16.48 12.27
N ASN A 66 -7.80 15.98 12.84
CA ASN A 66 -7.49 16.11 14.25
C ASN A 66 -6.35 17.09 14.54
N GLY A 67 -5.90 17.83 13.53
CA GLY A 67 -4.81 18.80 13.69
C GLY A 67 -3.46 18.17 14.02
N LEU A 68 -3.24 16.93 13.59
CA LEU A 68 -2.01 16.19 13.83
C LEU A 68 -1.10 16.27 12.60
N ASP A 69 0.21 16.32 12.84
CA ASP A 69 1.20 16.32 11.77
C ASP A 69 1.89 14.96 11.71
N VAL A 70 1.67 14.26 10.61
CA VAL A 70 2.25 12.94 10.34
C VAL A 70 3.08 12.91 9.05
N VAL A 71 3.41 14.07 8.50
CA VAL A 71 4.21 14.16 7.27
C VAL A 71 5.56 13.48 7.47
N GLY A 72 5.95 12.66 6.51
CA GLY A 72 7.17 11.85 6.57
C GLY A 72 6.96 10.43 7.07
N THR A 73 5.73 10.08 7.46
CA THR A 73 5.40 8.70 7.81
C THR A 73 5.59 7.79 6.60
N THR A 74 6.20 6.63 6.82
CA THR A 74 6.52 5.67 5.76
C THR A 74 5.79 4.36 5.95
N ALA A 75 5.56 3.66 4.86
CA ALA A 75 5.06 2.29 4.88
C ALA A 75 6.05 1.40 4.12
N HIS A 76 6.48 0.33 4.76
CA HIS A 76 7.28 -0.71 4.13
C HIS A 76 6.40 -1.94 3.96
N VAL A 77 6.22 -2.38 2.71
CA VAL A 77 5.34 -3.49 2.37
C VAL A 77 6.17 -4.65 1.86
N THR A 78 5.98 -5.82 2.44
CA THR A 78 6.59 -7.06 1.98
C THR A 78 5.49 -7.96 1.42
N LYS A 79 5.59 -8.30 0.15
CA LYS A 79 4.66 -9.18 -0.52
C LYS A 79 5.24 -10.59 -0.58
N GLU A 80 4.46 -11.58 -0.17
CA GLU A 80 4.83 -13.00 -0.26
C GLU A 80 3.77 -13.73 -1.08
N MET A 81 4.22 -14.43 -2.10
CA MET A 81 3.35 -15.25 -2.95
C MET A 81 3.27 -16.66 -2.41
N ILE A 82 2.16 -17.33 -2.64
CA ILE A 82 2.01 -18.78 -2.42
C ILE A 82 1.66 -19.45 -3.74
N GLN A 83 2.04 -20.72 -3.88
CA GLN A 83 1.87 -21.46 -5.12
C GLN A 83 0.69 -22.45 -5.06
N GLN A 84 0.30 -22.88 -3.87
CA GLN A 84 -0.73 -23.90 -3.69
C GLN A 84 -1.95 -23.34 -2.97
N PRO A 85 -3.16 -23.74 -3.33
CA PRO A 85 -3.52 -24.62 -4.45
C PRO A 85 -3.38 -23.91 -5.81
N ILE A 86 -3.25 -22.58 -5.82
CA ILE A 86 -3.08 -21.75 -7.01
C ILE A 86 -2.14 -20.59 -6.66
N ARG A 87 -1.36 -20.14 -7.63
CA ARG A 87 -0.47 -18.99 -7.41
C ARG A 87 -1.29 -17.73 -7.09
N ARG A 88 -1.04 -17.14 -5.93
CA ARG A 88 -1.69 -15.92 -5.48
C ARG A 88 -0.88 -15.22 -4.41
N ILE A 89 -1.27 -13.99 -4.07
CA ILE A 89 -0.69 -13.29 -2.92
C ILE A 89 -1.14 -14.05 -1.67
N GLY A 90 -0.18 -14.47 -0.84
CA GLY A 90 -0.47 -15.10 0.44
C GLY A 90 -0.39 -14.13 1.61
N LYS A 91 0.50 -13.13 1.51
CA LYS A 91 0.73 -12.20 2.61
C LYS A 91 1.22 -10.84 2.10
N LEU A 92 0.69 -9.80 2.70
CA LEU A 92 1.13 -8.41 2.54
C LEU A 92 1.42 -7.86 3.94
N ALA A 93 2.66 -7.96 4.39
CA ALA A 93 3.07 -7.43 5.67
C ALA A 93 3.43 -5.96 5.53
N VAL A 94 2.87 -5.12 6.38
CA VAL A 94 3.11 -3.67 6.32
C VAL A 94 3.69 -3.18 7.63
N ARG A 95 4.75 -2.38 7.53
CA ARG A 95 5.35 -1.69 8.67
C ARG A 95 5.21 -0.20 8.43
N ILE A 96 4.49 0.48 9.32
CA ILE A 96 4.27 1.93 9.26
C ILE A 96 5.13 2.57 10.32
N THR A 97 6.03 3.48 9.89
CA THR A 97 6.96 4.16 10.79
C THR A 97 6.71 5.66 10.75
N PHE A 98 6.40 6.22 11.91
CA PHE A 98 6.24 7.66 12.07
C PHE A 98 7.59 8.31 12.32
N PRO A 99 7.85 9.54 11.82
CA PRO A 99 9.07 10.25 12.18
C PRO A 99 9.12 10.45 13.72
N ALA A 100 10.29 10.29 14.31
CA ALA A 100 10.43 10.33 15.76
C ALA A 100 9.89 11.62 16.38
N GLU A 101 10.21 12.76 15.78
CA GLU A 101 9.75 14.08 16.26
C GLU A 101 8.24 14.27 16.12
N LYS A 102 7.60 13.62 15.14
CA LYS A 102 6.14 13.64 14.98
C LYS A 102 5.49 12.68 15.97
N ALA A 103 6.06 11.48 16.12
CA ALA A 103 5.57 10.47 17.06
C ALA A 103 5.57 11.00 18.50
N ALA A 104 6.58 11.79 18.87
CA ALA A 104 6.67 12.37 20.21
C ALA A 104 5.50 13.30 20.55
N ARG A 105 4.84 13.86 19.53
CA ARG A 105 3.70 14.77 19.71
C ARG A 105 2.35 14.06 19.68
N LEU A 106 2.32 12.77 19.40
CA LEU A 106 1.10 11.98 19.34
C LEU A 106 0.81 11.37 20.71
N SER A 107 -0.35 11.67 21.26
CA SER A 107 -0.82 11.04 22.51
C SER A 107 -1.19 9.57 22.23
N ALA A 108 -1.39 8.79 23.28
CA ALA A 108 -1.87 7.42 23.16
C ALA A 108 -3.23 7.37 22.44
N VAL A 109 -4.10 8.34 22.71
CA VAL A 109 -5.41 8.45 22.06
C VAL A 109 -5.26 8.76 20.56
N ASP A 110 -4.36 9.69 20.22
CA ASP A 110 -4.10 10.03 18.82
C ASP A 110 -3.60 8.83 18.06
N ARG A 111 -2.62 8.12 18.61
CA ARG A 111 -2.05 6.90 18.00
C ARG A 111 -3.13 5.87 17.73
N GLN A 112 -4.01 5.65 18.70
CA GLN A 112 -5.10 4.69 18.54
C GLN A 112 -6.09 5.09 17.46
N LYS A 113 -6.42 6.38 17.35
CA LYS A 113 -7.27 6.88 16.27
C LYS A 113 -6.69 6.59 14.90
N LEU A 114 -5.40 6.86 14.73
CA LEU A 114 -4.70 6.64 13.46
C LEU A 114 -4.65 5.15 13.10
N GLU A 115 -4.33 4.30 14.08
CA GLU A 115 -4.24 2.86 13.86
C GLU A 115 -5.59 2.23 13.53
N THR A 116 -6.64 2.60 14.27
CA THR A 116 -7.99 2.10 14.02
C THR A 116 -8.47 2.50 12.63
N ALA A 117 -8.26 3.75 12.25
CA ALA A 117 -8.66 4.24 10.93
C ALA A 117 -7.91 3.52 9.80
N ALA A 118 -6.61 3.34 9.96
CA ALA A 118 -5.80 2.66 8.96
C ALA A 118 -6.31 1.25 8.66
N ARG A 119 -6.71 0.51 9.69
CA ARG A 119 -7.22 -0.85 9.53
C ARG A 119 -8.54 -0.94 8.76
N HIS A 120 -9.22 0.18 8.56
CA HIS A 120 -10.48 0.26 7.81
C HIS A 120 -10.31 0.89 6.43
N CYS A 121 -9.08 0.93 5.89
CA CYS A 121 -8.88 1.51 4.56
C CYS A 121 -9.59 0.68 3.49
N PRO A 122 -10.12 1.32 2.44
CA PRO A 122 -10.89 0.62 1.41
C PRO A 122 -10.13 -0.52 0.71
N VAL A 123 -8.83 -0.36 0.48
CA VAL A 123 -8.03 -1.43 -0.15
C VAL A 123 -7.94 -2.63 0.78
N HIS A 124 -7.67 -2.41 2.07
CA HIS A 124 -7.63 -3.49 3.06
C HIS A 124 -8.96 -4.26 3.08
N GLN A 125 -10.08 -3.55 3.00
CA GLN A 125 -11.42 -4.15 3.00
C GLN A 125 -11.73 -4.90 1.70
N SER A 126 -11.03 -4.60 0.62
CA SER A 126 -11.31 -5.17 -0.71
C SER A 126 -10.43 -6.37 -1.06
N ILE A 127 -9.34 -6.59 -0.34
CA ILE A 127 -8.44 -7.71 -0.57
C ILE A 127 -9.07 -8.98 0.04
N HIS A 128 -8.88 -10.11 -0.66
CA HIS A 128 -9.44 -11.39 -0.23
C HIS A 128 -9.01 -11.69 1.23
N PRO A 129 -9.95 -12.16 2.08
CA PRO A 129 -9.65 -12.39 3.50
C PRO A 129 -8.61 -13.49 3.76
N ASP A 130 -8.35 -14.36 2.80
CA ASP A 130 -7.29 -15.37 2.92
C ASP A 130 -5.88 -14.79 2.78
N VAL A 131 -5.75 -13.55 2.35
CA VAL A 131 -4.46 -12.86 2.33
C VAL A 131 -4.17 -12.32 3.73
N GLU A 132 -3.06 -12.75 4.32
CA GLU A 132 -2.63 -12.21 5.61
C GLU A 132 -2.11 -10.79 5.41
N MET A 133 -2.58 -9.87 6.24
CA MET A 133 -2.16 -8.46 6.17
C MET A 133 -1.80 -7.93 7.56
N PRO A 134 -0.70 -8.42 8.16
CA PRO A 134 -0.26 -7.90 9.45
C PRO A 134 0.27 -6.47 9.28
N ILE A 135 -0.18 -5.57 10.15
CA ILE A 135 0.24 -4.17 10.15
C ILE A 135 0.92 -3.87 11.48
N GLU A 136 2.16 -3.41 11.42
CA GLU A 136 2.93 -2.98 12.57
C GLU A 136 3.06 -1.46 12.53
N PHE A 137 2.78 -0.80 13.65
CA PHE A 137 2.95 0.65 13.79
C PHE A 137 4.15 0.93 14.69
N ILE A 138 5.11 1.71 14.19
CA ILE A 138 6.35 2.02 14.88
C ILE A 138 6.40 3.51 15.18
N TYR A 139 6.59 3.83 16.47
CA TYR A 139 6.71 5.19 16.98
C TYR A 139 8.10 5.34 17.59
N PRO A 140 9.11 5.68 16.77
CA PRO A 140 10.48 5.79 17.27
C PRO A 140 10.60 6.86 18.35
N THR A 141 11.50 6.65 19.28
CA THR A 141 11.80 7.66 20.30
C THR A 141 12.93 8.55 19.80
N ILE A 142 12.90 9.82 20.25
CA ILE A 142 13.99 10.77 19.99
C ILE A 142 15.13 10.39 20.91
N SER A 143 16.33 10.16 20.34
CA SER A 143 17.53 9.84 21.12
C SER A 143 18.41 11.05 21.31
#